data_e5e7b93f0d7177f8500081f736ae4c08
#
_entry.id   e5e7b93f0d7177f8500081f736ae4c08
#
_cell.length_a   1.000
_cell.length_b   1.000
_cell.length_c   1.000
_cell.angle_alpha   90.00
_cell.angle_beta   90.00
_cell.angle_gamma   90.00
#
_symmetry.space_group_name_H-M   'P 1'
#
loop_
_entity.id
_entity.type
_entity.pdbx_description
1 polymer ?
#
loop_
_entity_poly.entity_id
_entity_poly.type
_entity_poly.pdbx_seq_one_letter_code
_entity_poly.pdbx_strand_id
1 'polypeptide(L)'
;MNIHEYQGKEVLRKYGVSVPEGKVVFTAEEAVEKAESLSSSVYVVKAQIHAGGRGKAGGVKIAKTTDEVKEYAEELLGKTLVTHQTGPDGQVIKRLLIEEGCDIKKEYYVGLVLDRATSRIVLMASEEGGTEIEEVAEKTPEKIKKAVIDPAVGLQGYQAREIAFAINIPKELVGKAAKFMLGLYKAFVEKDCSIAEINPLVVTGDGNVMALDAKLNFDSNALYRQKDIMEYRDLDEEDPKEIEASKYDLSYISLDGNIGCMVNGAGLAMSTMDIIKHYGGEPANFLDVGGGATAEKVTEAFKIILSDQNVKGIFVNIFGGIMKCDVIAEGVVEATRQVGLTLPLVVRLEGTNVDLGKKILNESGLNITSAESMADGAQKIVSLV
;
A
#
# COMPACT_ATOMS: atom_id res chain seq x y z
N MET A 1 -4.01 1.28 -4.14
CA MET A 1 -4.88 1.85 -3.08
C MET A 1 -5.29 0.75 -2.11
N ASN A 2 -5.14 0.99 -0.81
CA ASN A 2 -5.56 0.09 0.26
C ASN A 2 -6.97 0.47 0.72
N ILE A 3 -7.69 -0.49 1.33
CA ILE A 3 -8.98 -0.26 1.99
C ILE A 3 -9.01 -0.98 3.34
N HIS A 4 -9.94 -0.59 4.20
CA HIS A 4 -10.15 -1.26 5.49
C HIS A 4 -10.72 -2.68 5.33
N GLU A 5 -10.50 -3.54 6.31
CA GLU A 5 -11.02 -4.92 6.34
C GLU A 5 -12.54 -4.97 6.12
N TYR A 6 -13.32 -4.12 6.81
CA TYR A 6 -14.78 -4.12 6.67
C TYR A 6 -15.24 -3.79 5.23
N GLN A 7 -14.53 -2.87 4.55
CA GLN A 7 -14.79 -2.54 3.15
C GLN A 7 -14.41 -3.70 2.23
N GLY A 8 -13.26 -4.34 2.49
CA GLY A 8 -12.83 -5.54 1.77
C GLY A 8 -13.87 -6.68 1.89
N LYS A 9 -14.39 -6.91 3.08
CA LYS A 9 -15.46 -7.88 3.31
C LYS A 9 -16.77 -7.51 2.60
N GLU A 10 -17.10 -6.23 2.53
CA GLU A 10 -18.26 -5.75 1.77
C GLU A 10 -18.10 -6.03 0.27
N VAL A 11 -16.92 -5.77 -0.30
CA VAL A 11 -16.60 -6.13 -1.69
C VAL A 11 -16.75 -7.64 -1.88
N LEU A 12 -16.12 -8.45 -1.04
CA LEU A 12 -16.14 -9.91 -1.14
C LEU A 12 -17.57 -10.49 -1.07
N ARG A 13 -18.41 -9.95 -0.20
CA ARG A 13 -19.81 -10.38 -0.07
C ARG A 13 -20.58 -10.20 -1.39
N LYS A 14 -20.33 -9.14 -2.16
CA LYS A 14 -20.94 -8.92 -3.49
C LYS A 14 -20.59 -10.03 -4.50
N TYR A 15 -19.47 -10.73 -4.28
CA TYR A 15 -19.01 -11.85 -5.11
C TYR A 15 -19.33 -13.24 -4.54
N GLY A 16 -20.17 -13.27 -3.49
CA GLY A 16 -20.63 -14.53 -2.88
C GLY A 16 -19.56 -15.22 -2.04
N VAL A 17 -18.52 -14.50 -1.62
CA VAL A 17 -17.53 -14.96 -0.64
C VAL A 17 -18.14 -14.81 0.75
N SER A 18 -18.14 -15.90 1.53
CA SER A 18 -18.67 -15.91 2.88
C SER A 18 -17.75 -15.13 3.83
N VAL A 19 -18.32 -14.21 4.57
CA VAL A 19 -17.66 -13.39 5.61
C VAL A 19 -18.59 -13.27 6.81
N PRO A 20 -18.10 -13.08 8.05
CA PRO A 20 -18.94 -12.83 9.21
C PRO A 20 -19.82 -11.59 9.02
N GLU A 21 -20.99 -11.57 9.66
CA GLU A 21 -21.75 -10.33 9.74
C GLU A 21 -21.06 -9.36 10.70
N GLY A 22 -21.00 -8.10 10.29
CA GLY A 22 -20.30 -7.07 11.06
C GLY A 22 -20.69 -5.66 10.63
N LYS A 23 -20.44 -4.71 11.52
CA LYS A 23 -20.76 -3.30 11.35
C LYS A 23 -19.59 -2.44 11.78
N VAL A 24 -19.25 -1.44 10.97
CA VAL A 24 -18.27 -0.42 11.33
C VAL A 24 -18.91 0.59 12.29
N VAL A 25 -18.11 1.06 13.26
CA VAL A 25 -18.52 2.01 14.29
C VAL A 25 -17.41 3.04 14.54
N PHE A 26 -17.78 4.22 14.98
CA PHE A 26 -16.88 5.34 15.23
C PHE A 26 -16.91 5.81 16.70
N THR A 27 -17.89 5.33 17.49
CA THR A 27 -18.02 5.60 18.93
C THR A 27 -18.30 4.32 19.71
N ALA A 28 -18.08 4.35 21.02
CA ALA A 28 -18.38 3.24 21.90
C ALA A 28 -19.89 2.99 22.01
N GLU A 29 -20.70 4.03 21.94
CA GLU A 29 -22.17 3.94 21.95
C GLU A 29 -22.69 3.23 20.71
N GLU A 30 -22.18 3.59 19.53
CA GLU A 30 -22.48 2.87 18.27
C GLU A 30 -22.06 1.40 18.36
N ALA A 31 -20.93 1.10 19.02
CA ALA A 31 -20.46 -0.27 19.16
C ALA A 31 -21.46 -1.15 19.91
N VAL A 32 -22.06 -0.63 20.98
CA VAL A 32 -23.13 -1.31 21.72
C VAL A 32 -24.36 -1.52 20.84
N GLU A 33 -24.86 -0.44 20.21
CA GLU A 33 -26.04 -0.50 19.34
C GLU A 33 -25.88 -1.55 18.22
N LYS A 34 -24.69 -1.55 17.57
CA LYS A 34 -24.44 -2.50 16.49
C LYS A 34 -24.26 -3.93 16.99
N ALA A 35 -23.62 -4.13 18.15
CA ALA A 35 -23.51 -5.45 18.77
C ALA A 35 -24.89 -6.03 19.09
N GLU A 36 -25.80 -5.23 19.66
CA GLU A 36 -27.19 -5.65 19.93
C GLU A 36 -27.98 -6.05 18.68
N SER A 37 -27.59 -5.47 17.51
CA SER A 37 -28.22 -5.80 16.24
C SER A 37 -27.70 -7.11 15.61
N LEU A 38 -26.60 -7.67 16.11
CA LEU A 38 -26.04 -8.93 15.65
C LEU A 38 -26.67 -10.12 16.42
N SER A 39 -26.92 -11.21 15.71
CA SER A 39 -27.51 -12.43 16.29
C SER A 39 -26.42 -13.37 16.82
N SER A 40 -25.54 -12.86 17.70
CA SER A 40 -24.41 -13.63 18.22
C SER A 40 -24.32 -13.56 19.74
N SER A 41 -23.77 -14.60 20.35
CA SER A 41 -23.43 -14.63 21.79
C SER A 41 -21.96 -14.26 22.05
N VAL A 42 -21.18 -14.06 21.00
CA VAL A 42 -19.76 -13.68 21.04
C VAL A 42 -19.53 -12.62 19.98
N TYR A 43 -18.92 -11.54 20.37
CA TYR A 43 -18.60 -10.42 19.50
C TYR A 43 -17.08 -10.30 19.36
N VAL A 44 -16.62 -9.82 18.20
CA VAL A 44 -15.22 -9.50 17.97
C VAL A 44 -15.11 -8.01 17.67
N VAL A 45 -14.35 -7.30 18.49
CA VAL A 45 -14.06 -5.87 18.33
C VAL A 45 -12.71 -5.73 17.66
N LYS A 46 -12.68 -5.22 16.42
CA LYS A 46 -11.48 -5.17 15.59
C LYS A 46 -11.13 -3.73 15.22
N ALA A 47 -9.92 -3.29 15.58
CA ALA A 47 -9.35 -2.04 15.09
C ALA A 47 -9.27 -2.04 13.55
N GLN A 48 -9.66 -0.94 12.93
CA GLN A 48 -9.61 -0.76 11.48
C GLN A 48 -8.53 0.24 11.12
N ILE A 49 -7.37 -0.28 10.71
CA ILE A 49 -6.22 0.46 10.16
C ILE A 49 -5.70 -0.28 8.93
N HIS A 50 -4.97 0.40 8.04
CA HIS A 50 -4.40 -0.20 6.83
C HIS A 50 -3.12 -1.02 7.10
N ALA A 51 -3.12 -1.80 8.19
CA ALA A 51 -1.99 -2.65 8.56
C ALA A 51 -2.43 -4.04 9.02
N GLY A 52 -1.62 -5.03 8.72
CA GLY A 52 -1.72 -6.38 9.26
C GLY A 52 -1.15 -6.50 10.68
N GLY A 53 -1.28 -7.71 11.27
CA GLY A 53 -0.74 -7.97 12.61
C GLY A 53 -1.52 -7.36 13.77
N ARG A 54 -2.72 -6.80 13.53
CA ARG A 54 -3.57 -6.13 14.52
C ARG A 54 -3.89 -7.01 15.72
N GLY A 55 -4.14 -8.32 15.50
CA GLY A 55 -4.40 -9.26 16.58
C GLY A 55 -3.25 -9.39 17.56
N LYS A 56 -2.02 -9.56 17.05
CA LYS A 56 -0.78 -9.63 17.87
C LYS A 56 -0.50 -8.32 18.62
N ALA A 57 -0.87 -7.19 18.02
CA ALA A 57 -0.71 -5.86 18.61
C ALA A 57 -1.83 -5.48 19.59
N GLY A 58 -2.79 -6.37 19.87
CA GLY A 58 -3.89 -6.12 20.80
C GLY A 58 -5.05 -5.32 20.22
N GLY A 59 -5.09 -5.12 18.88
CA GLY A 59 -6.16 -4.42 18.16
C GLY A 59 -7.40 -5.29 17.87
N VAL A 60 -7.44 -6.53 18.36
CA VAL A 60 -8.58 -7.46 18.23
C VAL A 60 -8.93 -7.99 19.62
N LYS A 61 -10.18 -7.82 20.02
CA LYS A 61 -10.71 -8.24 21.32
C LYS A 61 -11.97 -9.10 21.14
N ILE A 62 -12.15 -10.11 21.98
CA ILE A 62 -13.32 -10.98 21.98
C ILE A 62 -14.17 -10.60 23.19
N ALA A 63 -15.43 -10.21 22.95
CA ALA A 63 -16.40 -9.84 23.95
C ALA A 63 -17.57 -10.87 24.01
N LYS A 64 -18.07 -11.13 25.21
CA LYS A 64 -19.22 -12.02 25.46
C LYS A 64 -20.47 -11.25 25.84
N THR A 65 -20.34 -9.96 26.11
CA THR A 65 -21.43 -9.06 26.46
C THR A 65 -21.30 -7.74 25.74
N THR A 66 -22.38 -7.00 25.63
CA THR A 66 -22.37 -5.65 25.05
C THR A 66 -21.63 -4.65 25.93
N ASP A 67 -21.57 -4.88 27.25
CA ASP A 67 -20.77 -4.07 28.18
C ASP A 67 -19.27 -4.24 27.90
N GLU A 68 -18.80 -5.49 27.68
CA GLU A 68 -17.41 -5.74 27.25
C GLU A 68 -17.10 -5.12 25.87
N VAL A 69 -18.08 -5.13 24.94
CA VAL A 69 -17.93 -4.45 23.65
C VAL A 69 -17.69 -2.96 23.85
N LYS A 70 -18.45 -2.32 24.76
CA LYS A 70 -18.28 -0.90 25.10
C LYS A 70 -16.90 -0.62 25.67
N GLU A 71 -16.49 -1.41 26.68
CA GLU A 71 -15.18 -1.26 27.35
C GLU A 71 -14.04 -1.37 26.33
N TYR A 72 -14.07 -2.37 25.44
CA TYR A 72 -13.05 -2.55 24.41
C TYR A 72 -13.10 -1.47 23.33
N ALA A 73 -14.26 -0.95 23.00
CA ALA A 73 -14.38 0.17 22.08
C ALA A 73 -13.76 1.46 22.68
N GLU A 74 -14.01 1.75 23.95
CA GLU A 74 -13.41 2.86 24.69
C GLU A 74 -11.88 2.70 24.83
N GLU A 75 -11.39 1.45 25.04
CA GLU A 75 -9.94 1.17 25.11
C GLU A 75 -9.25 1.39 23.76
N LEU A 76 -9.88 1.03 22.65
CA LEU A 76 -9.23 0.97 21.33
C LEU A 76 -9.37 2.27 20.54
N LEU A 77 -10.53 2.94 20.59
CA LEU A 77 -10.74 4.18 19.83
C LEU A 77 -9.79 5.29 20.31
N GLY A 78 -9.13 5.93 19.37
CA GLY A 78 -8.12 6.98 19.63
C GLY A 78 -6.75 6.48 20.08
N LYS A 79 -6.58 5.17 20.33
CA LYS A 79 -5.29 4.56 20.67
C LYS A 79 -4.43 4.44 19.42
N THR A 80 -3.12 4.67 19.57
CA THR A 80 -2.14 4.36 18.53
C THR A 80 -1.78 2.88 18.58
N LEU A 81 -2.00 2.16 17.48
CA LEU A 81 -1.66 0.76 17.34
C LEU A 81 -0.36 0.62 16.56
N VAL A 82 0.64 -0.02 17.17
CA VAL A 82 1.93 -0.31 16.55
C VAL A 82 1.96 -1.77 16.13
N THR A 83 2.15 -2.01 14.83
CA THR A 83 2.34 -3.34 14.26
C THR A 83 3.65 -3.38 13.48
N HIS A 84 4.08 -4.55 13.01
CA HIS A 84 5.25 -4.66 12.15
C HIS A 84 5.09 -3.94 10.79
N GLN A 85 3.86 -3.57 10.41
CA GLN A 85 3.56 -2.88 9.15
C GLN A 85 3.32 -1.36 9.30
N THR A 86 3.05 -0.86 10.50
CA THR A 86 2.82 0.59 10.74
C THR A 86 4.10 1.38 11.00
N GLY A 87 5.24 0.69 11.17
CA GLY A 87 6.44 1.33 11.69
C GLY A 87 6.33 1.70 13.18
N PRO A 88 7.35 2.37 13.74
CA PRO A 88 7.42 2.68 15.17
C PRO A 88 6.40 3.74 15.63
N ASP A 89 5.97 4.62 14.74
CA ASP A 89 5.00 5.69 15.04
C ASP A 89 3.58 5.15 15.19
N GLY A 90 3.29 3.97 14.61
CA GLY A 90 1.99 3.33 14.67
C GLY A 90 0.91 4.08 13.87
N GLN A 91 -0.34 3.62 14.03
CA GLN A 91 -1.51 4.23 13.39
C GLN A 91 -2.62 4.43 14.40
N VAL A 92 -3.26 5.61 14.40
CA VAL A 92 -4.36 5.92 15.32
C VAL A 92 -5.63 5.20 14.89
N ILE A 93 -6.26 4.46 15.82
CA ILE A 93 -7.51 3.76 15.58
C ILE A 93 -8.67 4.77 15.59
N LYS A 94 -9.24 5.06 14.43
CA LYS A 94 -10.36 6.01 14.26
C LYS A 94 -11.72 5.32 14.15
N ARG A 95 -11.74 4.01 13.91
CA ARG A 95 -12.95 3.20 13.75
C ARG A 95 -12.71 1.76 14.13
N LEU A 96 -13.79 1.07 14.48
CA LEU A 96 -13.80 -0.35 14.82
C LEU A 96 -14.77 -1.10 13.93
N LEU A 97 -14.51 -2.38 13.73
CA LEU A 97 -15.47 -3.34 13.18
C LEU A 97 -15.98 -4.21 14.33
N ILE A 98 -17.28 -4.21 14.53
CA ILE A 98 -17.95 -5.14 15.47
C ILE A 98 -18.51 -6.29 14.64
N GLU A 99 -18.02 -7.50 14.88
CA GLU A 99 -18.38 -8.72 14.13
C GLU A 99 -18.94 -9.80 15.03
N GLU A 100 -19.72 -10.69 14.43
CA GLU A 100 -20.11 -11.95 15.06
C GLU A 100 -18.90 -12.85 15.22
N GLY A 101 -18.73 -13.43 16.42
CA GLY A 101 -17.77 -14.50 16.64
C GLY A 101 -18.20 -15.79 15.94
N CYS A 102 -17.24 -16.64 15.56
CA CYS A 102 -17.51 -17.96 14.99
C CYS A 102 -16.72 -19.05 15.71
N ASP A 103 -17.24 -20.29 15.67
CA ASP A 103 -16.55 -21.47 16.19
C ASP A 103 -15.50 -21.96 15.19
N ILE A 104 -14.25 -21.50 15.36
CA ILE A 104 -13.14 -21.81 14.48
C ILE A 104 -12.65 -23.25 14.77
N LYS A 105 -12.72 -24.12 13.78
CA LYS A 105 -12.15 -25.48 13.87
C LYS A 105 -10.76 -25.56 13.29
N LYS A 106 -10.51 -24.88 12.18
CA LYS A 106 -9.19 -24.82 11.56
C LYS A 106 -9.04 -23.54 10.75
N GLU A 107 -7.83 -23.01 10.77
CA GLU A 107 -7.41 -21.82 10.04
C GLU A 107 -6.55 -22.21 8.84
N TYR A 108 -6.65 -21.44 7.77
CA TYR A 108 -5.91 -21.61 6.52
C TYR A 108 -5.53 -20.25 5.99
N TYR A 109 -4.54 -20.22 5.12
CA TYR A 109 -4.19 -19.06 4.31
C TYR A 109 -4.71 -19.24 2.88
N VAL A 110 -5.27 -18.18 2.29
CA VAL A 110 -5.59 -18.12 0.85
C VAL A 110 -5.29 -16.71 0.34
N GLY A 111 -4.53 -16.61 -0.75
CA GLY A 111 -4.20 -15.34 -1.39
C GLY A 111 -4.17 -15.40 -2.90
N LEU A 112 -4.41 -14.26 -3.51
CA LEU A 112 -4.23 -14.01 -4.95
C LEU A 112 -3.26 -12.84 -5.13
N VAL A 113 -2.27 -13.03 -5.98
CA VAL A 113 -1.30 -11.99 -6.33
C VAL A 113 -1.00 -12.06 -7.82
N LEU A 114 -0.56 -10.93 -8.36
CA LEU A 114 0.08 -10.90 -9.67
C LEU A 114 1.56 -11.27 -9.53
N ASP A 115 1.93 -12.46 -9.96
CA ASP A 115 3.32 -12.91 -9.98
C ASP A 115 4.05 -12.27 -11.17
N ARG A 116 5.04 -11.44 -10.87
CA ARG A 116 5.83 -10.72 -11.87
C ARG A 116 6.73 -11.62 -12.68
N ALA A 117 7.21 -12.74 -12.09
CA ALA A 117 8.10 -13.66 -12.78
C ALA A 117 7.38 -14.40 -13.92
N THR A 118 6.15 -14.81 -13.69
CA THR A 118 5.31 -15.50 -14.69
C THR A 118 4.38 -14.59 -15.47
N SER A 119 4.21 -13.32 -15.02
CA SER A 119 3.19 -12.37 -15.52
C SER A 119 1.78 -12.98 -15.49
N ARG A 120 1.47 -13.73 -14.43
CA ARG A 120 0.20 -14.43 -14.22
C ARG A 120 -0.36 -14.13 -12.83
N ILE A 121 -1.67 -14.22 -12.71
CA ILE A 121 -2.32 -14.28 -11.40
C ILE A 121 -2.05 -15.69 -10.83
N VAL A 122 -1.64 -15.72 -9.56
CA VAL A 122 -1.37 -16.97 -8.84
C VAL A 122 -2.28 -17.02 -7.63
N LEU A 123 -3.03 -18.12 -7.52
CA LEU A 123 -3.75 -18.50 -6.30
C LEU A 123 -2.76 -19.26 -5.41
N MET A 124 -2.57 -18.77 -4.20
CA MET A 124 -1.75 -19.40 -3.17
C MET A 124 -2.62 -19.82 -2.00
N ALA A 125 -2.30 -20.96 -1.39
CA ALA A 125 -2.99 -21.41 -0.18
C ALA A 125 -2.06 -22.27 0.68
N SER A 126 -2.31 -22.24 2.01
CA SER A 126 -1.56 -23.03 2.99
C SER A 126 -2.46 -23.47 4.14
N GLU A 127 -2.07 -24.56 4.81
CA GLU A 127 -2.64 -24.97 6.09
C GLU A 127 -2.19 -24.09 7.27
N GLU A 128 -1.16 -23.28 7.08
CA GLU A 128 -0.60 -22.37 8.09
C GLU A 128 -1.37 -21.03 8.06
N GLY A 129 -2.65 -21.06 8.46
CA GLY A 129 -3.47 -19.87 8.62
C GLY A 129 -3.20 -19.13 9.93
N GLY A 130 -3.54 -17.84 9.99
CA GLY A 130 -3.34 -17.01 11.18
C GLY A 130 -1.87 -16.69 11.50
N THR A 131 -0.95 -17.03 10.59
CA THR A 131 0.50 -16.80 10.74
C THR A 131 1.01 -15.85 9.65
N GLU A 132 2.25 -15.34 9.83
CA GLU A 132 2.92 -14.55 8.80
C GLU A 132 3.29 -15.47 7.62
N ILE A 133 2.63 -15.30 6.49
CA ILE A 133 2.84 -16.16 5.33
C ILE A 133 4.25 -16.01 4.73
N GLU A 134 4.87 -14.86 4.92
CA GLU A 134 6.25 -14.58 4.52
C GLU A 134 7.24 -15.49 5.25
N GLU A 135 7.02 -15.73 6.54
CA GLU A 135 7.85 -16.69 7.30
C GLU A 135 7.65 -18.13 6.79
N VAL A 136 6.43 -18.49 6.43
CA VAL A 136 6.15 -19.81 5.83
C VAL A 136 6.83 -19.92 4.48
N ALA A 137 6.80 -18.86 3.66
CA ALA A 137 7.47 -18.82 2.37
C ALA A 137 9.00 -18.96 2.47
N GLU A 138 9.59 -18.40 3.51
CA GLU A 138 11.04 -18.47 3.76
C GLU A 138 11.46 -19.82 4.34
N LYS A 139 10.76 -20.30 5.39
CA LYS A 139 11.16 -21.48 6.17
C LYS A 139 10.67 -22.81 5.60
N THR A 140 9.46 -22.83 5.02
CA THR A 140 8.77 -24.04 4.56
C THR A 140 7.95 -23.79 3.29
N PRO A 141 8.60 -23.36 2.17
CA PRO A 141 7.90 -22.94 0.94
C PRO A 141 7.03 -24.05 0.32
N GLU A 142 7.32 -25.31 0.59
CA GLU A 142 6.55 -26.48 0.14
C GLU A 142 5.14 -26.54 0.77
N LYS A 143 4.90 -25.86 1.88
CA LYS A 143 3.57 -25.75 2.53
C LYS A 143 2.65 -24.79 1.78
N ILE A 144 3.19 -23.91 0.93
CA ILE A 144 2.41 -23.02 0.10
C ILE A 144 2.09 -23.70 -1.22
N LYS A 145 0.83 -24.05 -1.41
CA LYS A 145 0.32 -24.63 -2.67
C LYS A 145 -0.04 -23.49 -3.62
N LYS A 146 0.31 -23.64 -4.90
CA LYS A 146 0.13 -22.60 -5.91
C LYS A 146 -0.61 -23.14 -7.12
N ALA A 147 -1.55 -22.35 -7.64
CA ALA A 147 -2.16 -22.56 -8.96
C ALA A 147 -1.92 -21.30 -9.81
N VAL A 148 -1.15 -21.47 -10.88
CA VAL A 148 -0.93 -20.41 -11.88
C VAL A 148 -2.16 -20.35 -12.79
N ILE A 149 -2.72 -19.17 -12.96
CA ILE A 149 -3.98 -18.97 -13.67
C ILE A 149 -3.70 -18.42 -15.07
N ASP A 150 -4.17 -19.11 -16.09
CA ASP A 150 -4.14 -18.59 -17.45
C ASP A 150 -5.22 -17.53 -17.62
N PRO A 151 -4.86 -16.27 -17.99
CA PRO A 151 -5.83 -15.18 -18.13
C PRO A 151 -6.87 -15.41 -19.23
N ALA A 152 -6.62 -16.28 -20.21
CA ALA A 152 -7.57 -16.57 -21.26
C ALA A 152 -8.78 -17.40 -20.77
N VAL A 153 -8.59 -18.24 -19.72
CA VAL A 153 -9.63 -19.11 -19.20
C VAL A 153 -10.02 -18.82 -17.74
N GLY A 154 -9.18 -18.07 -17.03
CA GLY A 154 -9.38 -17.76 -15.61
C GLY A 154 -9.19 -18.97 -14.68
N LEU A 155 -9.44 -18.76 -13.38
CA LEU A 155 -9.40 -19.84 -12.40
C LEU A 155 -10.52 -20.83 -12.65
N GLN A 156 -10.16 -22.09 -12.84
CA GLN A 156 -11.10 -23.16 -13.11
C GLN A 156 -11.48 -23.93 -11.83
N GLY A 157 -12.72 -24.43 -11.78
CA GLY A 157 -13.22 -25.13 -10.60
C GLY A 157 -12.41 -26.39 -10.22
N TYR A 158 -11.73 -27.04 -11.17
CA TYR A 158 -10.85 -28.16 -10.85
C TYR A 158 -9.58 -27.69 -10.13
N GLN A 159 -8.98 -26.57 -10.54
CA GLN A 159 -7.79 -25.99 -9.89
C GLN A 159 -8.11 -25.57 -8.43
N ALA A 160 -9.26 -24.91 -8.22
CA ALA A 160 -9.70 -24.54 -6.89
C ALA A 160 -9.92 -25.77 -5.98
N ARG A 161 -10.49 -26.85 -6.51
CA ARG A 161 -10.63 -28.13 -5.77
C ARG A 161 -9.29 -28.79 -5.49
N GLU A 162 -8.37 -28.79 -6.47
CA GLU A 162 -7.01 -29.32 -6.31
C GLU A 162 -6.28 -28.61 -5.15
N ILE A 163 -6.33 -27.27 -5.14
CA ILE A 163 -5.74 -26.48 -4.05
C ILE A 163 -6.42 -26.81 -2.71
N ALA A 164 -7.75 -26.89 -2.67
CA ALA A 164 -8.48 -27.22 -1.45
C ALA A 164 -8.09 -28.58 -0.87
N PHE A 165 -7.91 -29.61 -1.73
CA PHE A 165 -7.38 -30.90 -1.31
C PHE A 165 -5.91 -30.82 -0.86
N ALA A 166 -5.08 -30.06 -1.57
CA ALA A 166 -3.65 -29.95 -1.30
C ALA A 166 -3.34 -29.25 0.05
N ILE A 167 -4.28 -28.44 0.57
CA ILE A 167 -4.19 -27.84 1.90
C ILE A 167 -5.05 -28.58 2.94
N ASN A 168 -5.46 -29.82 2.66
CA ASN A 168 -6.22 -30.68 3.57
C ASN A 168 -7.55 -30.08 4.08
N ILE A 169 -8.27 -29.35 3.24
CA ILE A 169 -9.68 -29.00 3.53
C ILE A 169 -10.50 -30.29 3.65
N PRO A 170 -11.35 -30.43 4.69
CA PRO A 170 -12.24 -31.59 4.83
C PRO A 170 -13.01 -31.88 3.54
N LYS A 171 -13.06 -33.14 3.12
CA LYS A 171 -13.58 -33.57 1.81
C LYS A 171 -14.99 -33.05 1.51
N GLU A 172 -15.84 -33.02 2.53
CA GLU A 172 -17.23 -32.51 2.49
C GLU A 172 -17.29 -30.98 2.26
N LEU A 173 -16.22 -30.26 2.57
CA LEU A 173 -16.13 -28.79 2.46
C LEU A 173 -15.34 -28.32 1.24
N VAL A 174 -14.69 -29.24 0.49
CA VAL A 174 -13.92 -28.89 -0.71
C VAL A 174 -14.76 -28.11 -1.74
N GLY A 175 -16.04 -28.46 -1.89
CA GLY A 175 -16.95 -27.72 -2.77
C GLY A 175 -17.19 -26.28 -2.33
N LYS A 176 -17.35 -26.07 -1.01
CA LYS A 176 -17.50 -24.70 -0.42
C LYS A 176 -16.21 -23.89 -0.57
N ALA A 177 -15.05 -24.50 -0.27
CA ALA A 177 -13.75 -23.85 -0.41
C ALA A 177 -13.45 -23.49 -1.88
N ALA A 178 -13.76 -24.39 -2.82
CA ALA A 178 -13.60 -24.08 -4.25
C ALA A 178 -14.50 -22.94 -4.70
N LYS A 179 -15.77 -22.89 -4.25
CA LYS A 179 -16.69 -21.78 -4.53
C LYS A 179 -16.16 -20.47 -3.96
N PHE A 180 -15.61 -20.51 -2.74
CA PHE A 180 -14.97 -19.37 -2.08
C PHE A 180 -13.81 -18.83 -2.93
N MET A 181 -12.86 -19.69 -3.34
CA MET A 181 -11.70 -19.30 -4.15
C MET A 181 -12.10 -18.74 -5.52
N LEU A 182 -13.13 -19.29 -6.14
CA LEU A 182 -13.68 -18.77 -7.41
C LEU A 182 -14.31 -17.37 -7.23
N GLY A 183 -15.04 -17.16 -6.14
CA GLY A 183 -15.60 -15.84 -5.79
C GLY A 183 -14.49 -14.80 -5.52
N LEU A 184 -13.47 -15.19 -4.76
CA LEU A 184 -12.30 -14.35 -4.48
C LEU A 184 -11.56 -13.97 -5.77
N TYR A 185 -11.33 -14.95 -6.67
CA TYR A 185 -10.72 -14.69 -7.98
C TYR A 185 -11.55 -13.74 -8.83
N LYS A 186 -12.87 -13.92 -8.85
CA LYS A 186 -13.76 -13.03 -9.60
C LYS A 186 -13.69 -11.61 -9.08
N ALA A 187 -13.72 -11.41 -7.75
CA ALA A 187 -13.54 -10.10 -7.13
C ALA A 187 -12.17 -9.50 -7.50
N PHE A 188 -11.10 -10.31 -7.42
CA PHE A 188 -9.74 -9.89 -7.75
C PHE A 188 -9.64 -9.30 -9.17
N VAL A 189 -10.17 -10.01 -10.16
CA VAL A 189 -10.08 -9.60 -11.57
C VAL A 189 -11.02 -8.43 -11.88
N GLU A 190 -12.29 -8.51 -11.47
CA GLU A 190 -13.30 -7.51 -11.83
C GLU A 190 -13.09 -6.16 -11.11
N LYS A 191 -12.40 -6.18 -9.95
CA LYS A 191 -12.09 -4.97 -9.18
C LYS A 191 -10.66 -4.47 -9.36
N ASP A 192 -9.90 -5.07 -10.26
CA ASP A 192 -8.49 -4.72 -10.49
C ASP A 192 -7.66 -4.76 -9.20
N CYS A 193 -7.80 -5.82 -8.43
CA CYS A 193 -6.99 -6.00 -7.24
C CYS A 193 -5.52 -6.30 -7.64
N SER A 194 -4.59 -5.76 -6.87
CA SER A 194 -3.17 -6.14 -6.92
C SER A 194 -2.83 -7.24 -5.92
N ILE A 195 -3.53 -7.25 -4.78
CA ILE A 195 -3.46 -8.28 -3.75
C ILE A 195 -4.87 -8.55 -3.24
N ALA A 196 -5.19 -9.83 -3.02
CA ALA A 196 -6.33 -10.25 -2.20
C ALA A 196 -5.85 -11.35 -1.27
N GLU A 197 -5.81 -11.07 0.02
CA GLU A 197 -5.31 -11.97 1.05
C GLU A 197 -6.42 -12.24 2.08
N ILE A 198 -6.59 -13.51 2.38
CA ILE A 198 -7.50 -14.02 3.40
C ILE A 198 -6.67 -14.78 4.43
N ASN A 199 -6.49 -14.18 5.60
CA ASN A 199 -5.64 -14.73 6.64
C ASN A 199 -6.15 -14.41 8.05
N PRO A 200 -6.98 -15.33 8.64
CA PRO A 200 -7.26 -16.67 8.12
C PRO A 200 -8.54 -16.81 7.27
N LEU A 201 -8.52 -17.78 6.37
CA LEU A 201 -9.69 -18.48 5.92
C LEU A 201 -10.02 -19.53 6.99
N VAL A 202 -11.25 -19.62 7.44
CA VAL A 202 -11.61 -20.55 8.50
C VAL A 202 -12.64 -21.60 8.05
N VAL A 203 -12.47 -22.80 8.59
CA VAL A 203 -13.50 -23.83 8.64
C VAL A 203 -14.15 -23.73 10.01
N THR A 204 -15.48 -23.57 10.04
CA THR A 204 -16.27 -23.41 11.25
C THR A 204 -16.88 -24.73 11.73
N GLY A 205 -17.31 -24.78 12.99
CA GLY A 205 -17.91 -25.97 13.60
C GLY A 205 -19.21 -26.41 12.95
N ASP A 206 -19.95 -25.48 12.37
CA ASP A 206 -21.18 -25.73 11.59
C ASP A 206 -20.90 -26.11 10.14
N GLY A 207 -19.63 -26.30 9.78
CA GLY A 207 -19.20 -26.76 8.45
C GLY A 207 -19.30 -25.69 7.36
N ASN A 208 -19.03 -24.43 7.71
CA ASN A 208 -18.87 -23.35 6.75
C ASN A 208 -17.40 -23.06 6.47
N VAL A 209 -17.16 -22.37 5.34
CA VAL A 209 -15.84 -21.85 4.92
C VAL A 209 -16.02 -20.35 4.73
N MET A 210 -15.28 -19.52 5.49
CA MET A 210 -15.43 -18.07 5.45
C MET A 210 -14.11 -17.32 5.65
N ALA A 211 -14.04 -16.08 5.17
CA ALA A 211 -12.94 -15.18 5.43
C ALA A 211 -13.13 -14.51 6.80
N LEU A 212 -12.24 -14.77 7.72
CA LEU A 212 -12.27 -14.13 9.04
C LEU A 212 -11.56 -12.77 9.02
N ASP A 213 -10.49 -12.66 8.25
CA ASP A 213 -9.83 -11.38 7.91
C ASP A 213 -9.61 -11.30 6.41
N ALA A 214 -9.64 -10.09 5.87
CA ALA A 214 -9.49 -9.84 4.44
C ALA A 214 -8.68 -8.55 4.20
N LYS A 215 -7.62 -8.68 3.41
CA LYS A 215 -6.82 -7.56 2.93
C LYS A 215 -6.93 -7.49 1.41
N LEU A 216 -7.52 -6.40 0.92
CA LEU A 216 -7.63 -6.12 -0.51
C LEU A 216 -6.88 -4.84 -0.85
N ASN A 217 -5.99 -4.94 -1.82
CA ASN A 217 -5.31 -3.79 -2.41
C ASN A 217 -5.67 -3.72 -3.89
N PHE A 218 -5.84 -2.52 -4.40
CA PHE A 218 -6.27 -2.27 -5.78
C PHE A 218 -5.18 -1.59 -6.58
N ASP A 219 -5.13 -1.88 -7.87
CA ASP A 219 -4.25 -1.18 -8.80
C ASP A 219 -4.69 0.28 -8.93
N SER A 220 -3.85 1.20 -8.46
CA SER A 220 -4.14 2.64 -8.50
C SER A 220 -4.34 3.15 -9.93
N ASN A 221 -3.71 2.52 -10.93
CA ASN A 221 -3.88 2.88 -12.34
C ASN A 221 -5.27 2.51 -12.90
N ALA A 222 -6.01 1.62 -12.23
CA ALA A 222 -7.34 1.20 -12.65
C ALA A 222 -8.48 1.95 -11.95
N LEU A 223 -8.19 2.76 -10.93
CA LEU A 223 -9.22 3.41 -10.10
C LEU A 223 -10.17 4.33 -10.88
N TYR A 224 -9.73 4.89 -12.00
CA TYR A 224 -10.59 5.71 -12.87
C TYR A 224 -11.85 4.96 -13.35
N ARG A 225 -11.79 3.63 -13.44
CA ARG A 225 -12.92 2.76 -13.82
C ARG A 225 -13.58 2.05 -12.63
N GLN A 226 -12.99 2.12 -11.43
CA GLN A 226 -13.50 1.52 -10.19
C GLN A 226 -13.98 2.60 -9.21
N LYS A 227 -15.02 3.35 -9.63
CA LYS A 227 -15.51 4.49 -8.84
C LYS A 227 -16.04 4.10 -7.46
N ASP A 228 -16.67 2.94 -7.35
CA ASP A 228 -17.16 2.39 -6.09
C ASP A 228 -16.03 2.02 -5.13
N ILE A 229 -14.86 1.65 -5.66
CA ILE A 229 -13.67 1.40 -4.85
C ILE A 229 -13.03 2.73 -4.41
N MET A 230 -13.04 3.76 -5.28
CA MET A 230 -12.55 5.09 -4.92
C MET A 230 -13.30 5.71 -3.74
N GLU A 231 -14.58 5.39 -3.55
CA GLU A 231 -15.38 5.85 -2.41
C GLU A 231 -14.89 5.29 -1.05
N TYR A 232 -14.12 4.20 -1.09
CA TYR A 232 -13.51 3.59 0.11
C TYR A 232 -12.17 4.20 0.49
N ARG A 233 -11.62 5.13 -0.31
CA ARG A 233 -10.34 5.76 0.00
C ARG A 233 -10.38 6.51 1.32
N ASP A 234 -9.41 6.22 2.17
CA ASP A 234 -9.24 6.88 3.47
C ASP A 234 -7.93 7.69 3.49
N LEU A 235 -8.06 8.99 3.35
CA LEU A 235 -6.91 9.90 3.33
C LEU A 235 -6.18 9.96 4.68
N ASP A 236 -6.83 9.61 5.78
CA ASP A 236 -6.20 9.56 7.10
C ASP A 236 -5.20 8.39 7.26
N GLU A 237 -5.28 7.43 6.35
CA GLU A 237 -4.40 6.25 6.31
C GLU A 237 -3.29 6.36 5.25
N GLU A 238 -3.23 7.47 4.51
CA GLU A 238 -2.23 7.73 3.48
C GLU A 238 -1.18 8.74 3.98
N ASP A 239 0.03 8.70 3.42
CA ASP A 239 1.07 9.70 3.72
C ASP A 239 0.61 11.09 3.25
N PRO A 240 0.63 12.12 4.12
CA PRO A 240 0.20 13.47 3.75
C PRO A 240 0.97 14.07 2.56
N LYS A 241 2.25 13.70 2.39
CA LYS A 241 3.08 14.18 1.26
C LYS A 241 2.66 13.51 -0.05
N GLU A 242 2.29 12.21 0.01
CA GLU A 242 1.75 11.48 -1.15
C GLU A 242 0.40 12.04 -1.57
N ILE A 243 -0.47 12.38 -0.59
CA ILE A 243 -1.74 13.05 -0.85
C ILE A 243 -1.51 14.41 -1.51
N GLU A 244 -0.58 15.22 -0.98
CA GLU A 244 -0.28 16.55 -1.54
C GLU A 244 0.26 16.43 -2.96
N ALA A 245 1.20 15.51 -3.19
CA ALA A 245 1.76 15.23 -4.51
C ALA A 245 0.70 14.84 -5.55
N SER A 246 -0.29 14.05 -5.13
CA SER A 246 -1.37 13.61 -6.01
C SER A 246 -2.24 14.75 -6.55
N LYS A 247 -2.35 15.88 -5.84
CA LYS A 247 -3.10 17.06 -6.29
C LYS A 247 -2.48 17.73 -7.52
N TYR A 248 -1.17 17.56 -7.68
CA TYR A 248 -0.39 18.12 -8.79
C TYR A 248 0.01 17.09 -9.82
N ASP A 249 -0.57 15.88 -9.74
CA ASP A 249 -0.27 14.79 -10.67
C ASP A 249 1.24 14.43 -10.64
N LEU A 250 1.82 14.43 -9.44
CA LEU A 250 3.17 14.02 -9.13
C LEU A 250 3.15 12.61 -8.53
N SER A 251 4.10 11.76 -8.94
CA SER A 251 4.30 10.45 -8.30
C SER A 251 5.33 10.60 -7.18
N TYR A 252 4.90 10.51 -5.93
CA TYR A 252 5.73 10.65 -4.73
C TYR A 252 5.60 9.43 -3.83
N ILE A 253 6.72 8.99 -3.25
CA ILE A 253 6.78 7.97 -2.20
C ILE A 253 7.81 8.44 -1.17
N SER A 254 7.40 8.52 0.11
CA SER A 254 8.30 8.84 1.23
C SER A 254 9.27 7.68 1.50
N LEU A 255 10.52 8.00 1.83
CA LEU A 255 11.56 7.09 2.28
C LEU A 255 12.27 7.68 3.51
N ASP A 256 13.10 6.87 4.19
CA ASP A 256 13.71 7.24 5.48
C ASP A 256 15.04 8.02 5.36
N GLY A 257 15.45 8.41 4.16
CA GLY A 257 16.73 9.07 3.92
C GLY A 257 16.75 10.57 4.18
N ASN A 258 17.88 11.20 3.75
CA ASN A 258 18.13 12.64 3.94
C ASN A 258 18.44 13.40 2.63
N ILE A 259 18.44 12.73 1.49
CA ILE A 259 18.66 13.34 0.18
C ILE A 259 17.34 13.34 -0.60
N GLY A 260 16.75 14.53 -0.77
CA GLY A 260 15.57 14.71 -1.61
C GLY A 260 15.89 14.46 -3.08
N CYS A 261 15.04 13.70 -3.77
CA CYS A 261 15.19 13.36 -5.18
C CYS A 261 14.05 13.93 -6.02
N MET A 262 14.38 14.55 -7.16
CA MET A 262 13.41 14.97 -8.17
C MET A 262 13.91 14.57 -9.56
N VAL A 263 13.09 13.84 -10.28
CA VAL A 263 13.42 13.32 -11.61
C VAL A 263 12.24 13.41 -12.57
N ASN A 264 12.48 13.18 -13.86
CA ASN A 264 11.42 12.99 -14.85
C ASN A 264 11.49 11.57 -15.43
N GLY A 265 10.68 10.70 -14.88
CA GLY A 265 10.55 9.31 -15.28
C GLY A 265 10.95 8.31 -14.20
N ALA A 266 10.07 7.35 -13.95
CA ALA A 266 10.19 6.37 -12.86
C ALA A 266 11.49 5.55 -12.92
N GLY A 267 11.94 5.12 -14.11
CA GLY A 267 13.20 4.40 -14.28
C GLY A 267 14.42 5.26 -13.90
N LEU A 268 14.39 6.55 -14.23
CA LEU A 268 15.44 7.49 -13.84
C LEU A 268 15.42 7.74 -12.32
N ALA A 269 14.22 7.79 -11.70
CA ALA A 269 14.09 7.91 -10.26
C ALA A 269 14.75 6.74 -9.53
N MET A 270 14.44 5.52 -9.93
CA MET A 270 15.03 4.31 -9.34
C MET A 270 16.56 4.31 -9.50
N SER A 271 17.06 4.58 -10.71
CA SER A 271 18.50 4.65 -10.95
C SER A 271 19.20 5.77 -10.17
N THR A 272 18.49 6.90 -9.94
CA THR A 272 19.01 8.01 -9.13
C THR A 272 19.12 7.62 -7.67
N MET A 273 18.12 6.93 -7.12
CA MET A 273 18.17 6.43 -5.75
C MET A 273 19.26 5.36 -5.58
N ASP A 274 19.39 4.44 -6.52
CA ASP A 274 20.41 3.39 -6.50
C ASP A 274 21.84 3.99 -6.51
N ILE A 275 22.09 5.00 -7.35
CA ILE A 275 23.43 5.61 -7.41
C ILE A 275 23.73 6.46 -6.18
N ILE A 276 22.76 7.12 -5.57
CA ILE A 276 22.91 7.79 -4.27
C ILE A 276 23.33 6.76 -3.20
N LYS A 277 22.64 5.64 -3.11
CA LYS A 277 23.01 4.55 -2.18
C LYS A 277 24.38 3.96 -2.46
N HIS A 278 24.72 3.78 -3.74
CA HIS A 278 26.04 3.29 -4.13
C HIS A 278 27.19 4.18 -3.61
N TYR A 279 26.98 5.49 -3.53
CA TYR A 279 27.97 6.43 -2.98
C TYR A 279 27.80 6.69 -1.47
N GLY A 280 26.96 5.92 -0.78
CA GLY A 280 26.80 5.95 0.67
C GLY A 280 25.81 7.00 1.18
N GLY A 281 24.98 7.57 0.32
CA GLY A 281 23.88 8.46 0.70
C GLY A 281 22.56 7.70 0.87
N GLU A 282 21.57 8.36 1.49
CA GLU A 282 20.24 7.78 1.72
C GLU A 282 19.15 8.65 1.08
N PRO A 283 18.45 8.16 0.03
CA PRO A 283 17.35 8.90 -0.60
C PRO A 283 16.16 9.04 0.34
N ALA A 284 15.63 10.27 0.44
CA ALA A 284 14.48 10.61 1.29
C ALA A 284 13.14 10.37 0.60
N ASN A 285 13.12 10.26 -0.72
CA ASN A 285 11.90 10.06 -1.49
C ASN A 285 12.16 9.54 -2.90
N PHE A 286 11.16 8.88 -3.44
CA PHE A 286 10.95 8.78 -4.89
C PHE A 286 10.07 9.97 -5.31
N LEU A 287 10.46 10.72 -6.36
CA LEU A 287 9.58 11.73 -6.96
C LEU A 287 9.82 11.82 -8.46
N ASP A 288 8.75 11.52 -9.21
CA ASP A 288 8.70 11.66 -10.66
C ASP A 288 7.75 12.80 -11.04
N VAL A 289 8.30 13.87 -11.64
CA VAL A 289 7.50 15.01 -12.12
C VAL A 289 6.85 14.75 -13.48
N GLY A 290 7.13 13.58 -14.09
CA GLY A 290 6.62 13.19 -15.41
C GLY A 290 7.27 13.92 -16.58
N GLY A 291 6.97 13.44 -17.79
CA GLY A 291 7.57 13.98 -19.04
C GLY A 291 6.99 15.31 -19.52
N GLY A 292 5.99 15.88 -18.83
CA GLY A 292 5.33 17.14 -19.16
C GLY A 292 5.34 18.15 -18.01
N ALA A 293 6.34 18.10 -17.11
CA ALA A 293 6.38 18.97 -15.93
C ALA A 293 6.44 20.46 -16.33
N THR A 294 5.60 21.23 -15.66
CA THR A 294 5.58 22.70 -15.74
C THR A 294 6.39 23.30 -14.58
N ALA A 295 6.70 24.58 -14.67
CA ALA A 295 7.35 25.31 -13.56
C ALA A 295 6.53 25.19 -12.25
N GLU A 296 5.20 25.18 -12.34
CA GLU A 296 4.31 24.99 -11.20
C GLU A 296 4.50 23.60 -10.56
N LYS A 297 4.49 22.52 -11.36
CA LYS A 297 4.74 21.15 -10.86
C LYS A 297 6.11 21.04 -10.19
N VAL A 298 7.14 21.64 -10.76
CA VAL A 298 8.49 21.69 -10.19
C VAL A 298 8.50 22.44 -8.85
N THR A 299 7.79 23.57 -8.75
CA THR A 299 7.67 24.34 -7.51
C THR A 299 7.00 23.54 -6.41
N GLU A 300 5.89 22.89 -6.71
CA GLU A 300 5.17 22.07 -5.73
C GLU A 300 5.99 20.83 -5.33
N ALA A 301 6.70 20.22 -6.27
CA ALA A 301 7.64 19.15 -5.97
C ALA A 301 8.72 19.57 -4.95
N PHE A 302 9.32 20.76 -5.11
CA PHE A 302 10.26 21.31 -4.12
C PHE A 302 9.60 21.53 -2.76
N LYS A 303 8.38 22.10 -2.71
CA LYS A 303 7.66 22.31 -1.44
C LYS A 303 7.42 21.01 -0.72
N ILE A 304 7.02 19.96 -1.44
CA ILE A 304 6.77 18.63 -0.86
C ILE A 304 8.08 18.04 -0.31
N ILE A 305 9.18 18.07 -1.07
CA ILE A 305 10.49 17.61 -0.60
C ILE A 305 10.92 18.38 0.67
N LEU A 306 10.78 19.69 0.67
CA LEU A 306 11.19 20.57 1.78
C LEU A 306 10.28 20.47 3.01
N SER A 307 9.08 19.92 2.87
CA SER A 307 8.22 19.62 4.02
C SER A 307 8.78 18.49 4.88
N ASP A 308 9.72 17.69 4.36
CA ASP A 308 10.42 16.67 5.11
C ASP A 308 11.62 17.28 5.86
N GLN A 309 11.53 17.29 7.19
CA GLN A 309 12.58 17.84 8.05
C GLN A 309 13.89 17.02 8.04
N ASN A 310 13.85 15.78 7.57
CA ASN A 310 15.03 14.92 7.45
C ASN A 310 15.87 15.29 6.23
N VAL A 311 15.30 15.97 5.23
CA VAL A 311 16.01 16.35 4.00
C VAL A 311 17.06 17.40 4.31
N LYS A 312 18.31 17.10 3.95
CA LYS A 312 19.49 17.97 4.12
C LYS A 312 20.09 18.47 2.82
N GLY A 313 19.69 17.91 1.69
CA GLY A 313 20.11 18.33 0.37
C GLY A 313 19.20 17.72 -0.69
N ILE A 314 19.20 18.31 -1.90
CA ILE A 314 18.30 17.89 -2.99
C ILE A 314 19.13 17.57 -4.24
N PHE A 315 18.83 16.43 -4.86
CA PHE A 315 19.37 16.06 -6.16
C PHE A 315 18.26 16.05 -7.21
N VAL A 316 18.35 16.99 -8.15
CA VAL A 316 17.50 17.08 -9.33
C VAL A 316 18.23 16.41 -10.50
N ASN A 317 17.67 15.35 -11.05
CA ASN A 317 18.27 14.60 -12.15
C ASN A 317 17.26 14.48 -13.30
N ILE A 318 17.48 15.26 -14.36
CA ILE A 318 16.56 15.41 -15.48
C ILE A 318 17.19 14.92 -16.78
N PHE A 319 16.44 14.12 -17.50
CA PHE A 319 16.73 13.78 -18.88
C PHE A 319 15.73 14.46 -19.82
N GLY A 320 16.18 15.47 -20.55
CA GLY A 320 15.38 16.24 -21.49
C GLY A 320 15.08 15.43 -22.77
N GLY A 321 13.84 15.01 -22.88
CA GLY A 321 13.29 14.40 -24.09
C GLY A 321 12.24 15.31 -24.69
N ILE A 322 10.96 14.96 -24.53
CA ILE A 322 9.80 15.81 -24.87
C ILE A 322 9.87 17.10 -24.04
N MET A 323 10.17 16.99 -22.75
CA MET A 323 10.47 18.11 -21.89
C MET A 323 11.91 18.58 -22.13
N LYS A 324 12.09 19.88 -22.35
CA LYS A 324 13.39 20.49 -22.67
C LYS A 324 14.10 20.94 -21.39
N CYS A 325 15.43 20.80 -21.36
CA CYS A 325 16.25 21.17 -20.21
C CYS A 325 16.19 22.66 -19.84
N ASP A 326 16.03 23.56 -20.80
CA ASP A 326 15.87 25.00 -20.57
C ASP A 326 14.58 25.31 -19.78
N VAL A 327 13.46 24.70 -20.15
CA VAL A 327 12.17 24.87 -19.43
C VAL A 327 12.27 24.38 -17.99
N ILE A 328 12.93 23.24 -17.79
CA ILE A 328 13.15 22.72 -16.43
C ILE A 328 14.09 23.60 -15.62
N ALA A 329 15.18 24.08 -16.24
CA ALA A 329 16.11 24.97 -15.56
C ALA A 329 15.41 26.27 -15.08
N GLU A 330 14.55 26.86 -15.93
CA GLU A 330 13.72 28.00 -15.53
C GLU A 330 12.79 27.64 -14.36
N GLY A 331 12.12 26.49 -14.43
CA GLY A 331 11.24 26.00 -13.36
C GLY A 331 12.00 25.76 -12.05
N VAL A 332 13.20 25.16 -12.11
CA VAL A 332 14.07 24.94 -10.94
C VAL A 332 14.51 26.27 -10.32
N VAL A 333 14.95 27.22 -11.14
CA VAL A 333 15.37 28.54 -10.68
C VAL A 333 14.21 29.31 -10.03
N GLU A 334 13.05 29.32 -10.67
CA GLU A 334 11.86 29.99 -10.15
C GLU A 334 11.40 29.33 -8.84
N ALA A 335 11.29 28.02 -8.80
CA ALA A 335 10.93 27.27 -7.62
C ALA A 335 11.89 27.52 -6.45
N THR A 336 13.21 27.47 -6.72
CA THR A 336 14.26 27.73 -5.73
C THR A 336 14.13 29.12 -5.11
N ARG A 337 13.79 30.14 -5.92
CA ARG A 337 13.54 31.52 -5.44
C ARG A 337 12.26 31.58 -4.61
N GLN A 338 11.16 31.00 -5.08
CA GLN A 338 9.86 31.05 -4.40
C GLN A 338 9.89 30.39 -3.02
N VAL A 339 10.57 29.25 -2.91
CA VAL A 339 10.67 28.53 -1.63
C VAL A 339 11.78 29.06 -0.72
N GLY A 340 12.66 29.96 -1.22
CA GLY A 340 13.80 30.46 -0.47
C GLY A 340 14.77 29.37 -0.07
N LEU A 341 15.09 28.44 -0.98
CA LEU A 341 15.88 27.24 -0.70
C LEU A 341 17.27 27.60 -0.13
N THR A 342 17.57 27.05 1.05
CA THR A 342 18.86 27.20 1.74
C THR A 342 19.70 25.92 1.73
N LEU A 343 19.06 24.77 1.43
CA LEU A 343 19.72 23.49 1.38
C LEU A 343 20.61 23.36 0.12
N PRO A 344 21.65 22.53 0.16
CA PRO A 344 22.44 22.19 -1.02
C PRO A 344 21.54 21.65 -2.14
N LEU A 345 21.70 22.20 -3.35
CA LEU A 345 20.98 21.79 -4.54
C LEU A 345 21.97 21.38 -5.62
N VAL A 346 21.94 20.11 -5.99
CA VAL A 346 22.70 19.58 -7.12
C VAL A 346 21.74 19.32 -8.27
N VAL A 347 22.08 19.80 -9.48
CA VAL A 347 21.23 19.63 -10.66
C VAL A 347 22.05 19.02 -11.79
N ARG A 348 21.58 17.89 -12.30
CA ARG A 348 22.07 17.26 -13.52
C ARG A 348 21.01 17.37 -14.61
N LEU A 349 21.40 17.96 -15.72
CA LEU A 349 20.59 18.06 -16.93
C LEU A 349 21.28 17.31 -18.06
N GLU A 350 20.52 16.59 -18.86
CA GLU A 350 20.98 15.94 -20.09
C GLU A 350 19.85 15.89 -21.12
N GLY A 351 20.20 15.86 -22.42
CA GLY A 351 19.25 15.76 -23.53
C GLY A 351 18.97 17.11 -24.21
N THR A 352 17.74 17.32 -24.65
CA THR A 352 17.34 18.47 -25.46
C THR A 352 17.54 19.80 -24.74
N ASN A 353 18.27 20.73 -25.37
CA ASN A 353 18.59 22.07 -24.86
C ASN A 353 19.44 22.07 -23.58
N VAL A 354 20.28 21.05 -23.36
CA VAL A 354 21.10 20.93 -22.15
C VAL A 354 22.00 22.11 -21.91
N ASP A 355 22.69 22.61 -22.95
CA ASP A 355 23.64 23.76 -22.84
C ASP A 355 22.90 25.03 -22.40
N LEU A 356 21.71 25.27 -22.94
CA LEU A 356 20.89 26.42 -22.55
C LEU A 356 20.40 26.25 -21.10
N GLY A 357 19.95 25.06 -20.72
CA GLY A 357 19.54 24.76 -19.33
C GLY A 357 20.68 24.96 -18.33
N LYS A 358 21.89 24.46 -18.62
CA LYS A 358 23.09 24.67 -17.78
C LYS A 358 23.43 26.15 -17.67
N LYS A 359 23.32 26.91 -18.76
CA LYS A 359 23.55 28.37 -18.77
C LYS A 359 22.55 29.07 -17.82
N ILE A 360 21.26 28.77 -17.93
CA ILE A 360 20.21 29.34 -17.05
C ILE A 360 20.53 29.08 -15.57
N LEU A 361 20.89 27.84 -15.21
CA LEU A 361 21.27 27.49 -13.84
C LEU A 361 22.47 28.29 -13.35
N ASN A 362 23.54 28.36 -14.14
CA ASN A 362 24.79 29.05 -13.78
C ASN A 362 24.63 30.59 -13.68
N GLU A 363 23.79 31.19 -14.51
CA GLU A 363 23.51 32.63 -14.51
C GLU A 363 22.43 33.06 -13.52
N SER A 364 21.77 32.09 -12.83
CA SER A 364 20.67 32.35 -11.90
C SER A 364 21.03 33.17 -10.67
N GLY A 365 22.31 33.17 -10.28
CA GLY A 365 22.81 33.77 -9.04
C GLY A 365 22.44 32.95 -7.77
N LEU A 366 21.91 31.78 -7.92
CA LEU A 366 21.54 30.87 -6.83
C LEU A 366 22.68 29.89 -6.54
N ASN A 367 22.70 29.33 -5.31
CA ASN A 367 23.70 28.33 -4.94
C ASN A 367 23.27 26.94 -5.47
N ILE A 368 23.39 26.78 -6.80
CA ILE A 368 23.09 25.56 -7.51
C ILE A 368 24.38 24.92 -8.01
N THR A 369 24.65 23.69 -7.66
CA THR A 369 25.80 22.92 -8.13
C THR A 369 25.40 22.12 -9.35
N SER A 370 25.97 22.44 -10.51
CA SER A 370 25.76 21.65 -11.74
C SER A 370 26.55 20.34 -11.71
N ALA A 371 25.96 19.28 -12.23
CA ALA A 371 26.60 17.98 -12.39
C ALA A 371 26.66 17.54 -13.85
N GLU A 372 27.75 16.86 -14.22
CA GLU A 372 28.04 16.45 -15.61
C GLU A 372 27.45 15.07 -15.92
N SER A 373 27.34 14.20 -14.90
CA SER A 373 26.76 12.87 -15.01
C SER A 373 25.93 12.53 -13.78
N MET A 374 25.16 11.46 -13.85
CA MET A 374 24.39 10.96 -12.71
C MET A 374 25.32 10.57 -11.54
N ALA A 375 26.45 9.94 -11.83
CA ALA A 375 27.44 9.57 -10.82
C ALA A 375 28.08 10.82 -10.17
N ASP A 376 28.48 11.82 -10.97
CA ASP A 376 28.99 13.09 -10.48
C ASP A 376 27.98 13.83 -9.60
N GLY A 377 26.71 13.83 -10.00
CA GLY A 377 25.62 14.42 -9.21
C GLY A 377 25.43 13.73 -7.87
N ALA A 378 25.41 12.40 -7.86
CA ALA A 378 25.28 11.63 -6.63
C ALA A 378 26.47 11.84 -5.67
N GLN A 379 27.70 11.82 -6.18
CA GLN A 379 28.90 12.10 -5.38
C GLN A 379 28.86 13.51 -4.76
N LYS A 380 28.50 14.52 -5.57
CA LYS A 380 28.39 15.91 -5.11
C LYS A 380 27.38 16.05 -4.00
N ILE A 381 26.14 15.55 -4.19
CA ILE A 381 25.11 15.70 -3.17
C ILE A 381 25.46 14.94 -1.89
N VAL A 382 25.98 13.72 -1.98
CA VAL A 382 26.41 12.93 -0.81
C VAL A 382 27.53 13.64 -0.05
N SER A 383 28.43 14.34 -0.73
CA SER A 383 29.52 15.10 -0.07
C SER A 383 29.06 16.40 0.61
N LEU A 384 27.84 16.87 0.31
CA LEU A 384 27.28 18.13 0.82
C LEU A 384 26.30 17.92 1.99
N VAL A 385 25.92 16.68 2.28
CA VAL A 385 24.96 16.27 3.34
C VAL A 385 25.59 15.25 4.35
#